data_42c930a58f6893303dbb2ad28af6e674
#
_entry.id   42c930a58f6893303dbb2ad28af6e674
#
_cell.length_a   1.000
_cell.length_b   1.000
_cell.length_c   1.000
_cell.angle_alpha   90.00
_cell.angle_beta   90.00
_cell.angle_gamma   90.00
#
_symmetry.space_group_name_H-M   'P 1'
#
loop_
_entity.id
_entity.type
_entity.pdbx_description
1 polymer ?
#
loop_
_entity_poly.entity_id
_entity_poly.type
_entity_poly.pdbx_seq_one_letter_code
_entity_poly.pdbx_strand_id
1 'polypeptide(L)'
;MDDKRKITVIALGILAIGAIVIALFLPSKSKLGNIDFYVFDTNDNYHYEVNEQLEFMVNDTMAVKGRNLVWQMGNGDVLSGRRDIKYTYRQPGKYLVTLAIDNNYSVNKYIKVISGTDRAAIDSVPRIYGTSEGYQGEELVFAAEGYGMDTWLWEFGESGTVDAYDQQVVYTYETPG
;
A
#
# COMPACT_ATOMS: atom_id res chain seq x y z
N MET A 1 34.93 -0.02 58.45
CA MET A 1 33.62 -0.56 57.98
C MET A 1 33.06 0.25 56.79
N ASP A 2 33.97 0.81 55.97
CA ASP A 2 33.50 1.77 54.96
C ASP A 2 33.86 1.43 53.50
N ASP A 3 34.72 0.46 53.30
CA ASP A 3 35.24 0.17 51.96
C ASP A 3 34.31 -0.70 51.10
N LYS A 4 33.53 -1.59 51.72
CA LYS A 4 32.58 -2.45 51.00
C LYS A 4 31.37 -1.67 50.41
N ARG A 5 30.95 -0.58 51.08
CA ARG A 5 29.84 0.25 50.59
C ARG A 5 30.23 1.10 49.40
N LYS A 6 31.50 1.60 49.38
CA LYS A 6 31.98 2.41 48.26
C LYS A 6 32.11 1.59 46.97
N ILE A 7 32.58 0.34 47.07
CA ILE A 7 32.69 -0.56 45.89
C ILE A 7 31.32 -0.91 45.33
N THR A 8 30.32 -1.13 46.19
CA THR A 8 28.94 -1.45 45.74
C THR A 8 28.29 -0.26 45.01
N VAL A 9 28.50 0.96 45.49
CA VAL A 9 27.96 2.17 44.84
C VAL A 9 28.62 2.42 43.47
N ILE A 10 29.93 2.21 43.37
CA ILE A 10 30.64 2.34 42.08
C ILE A 10 30.20 1.26 41.09
N ALA A 11 30.04 0.02 41.54
CA ALA A 11 29.56 -1.06 40.68
C ALA A 11 28.12 -0.83 40.15
N LEU A 12 27.22 -0.35 41.00
CA LEU A 12 25.86 0.04 40.61
C LEU A 12 25.85 1.24 39.65
N GLY A 13 26.74 2.23 39.87
CA GLY A 13 26.90 3.37 38.99
C GLY A 13 27.38 2.98 37.58
N ILE A 14 28.37 2.08 37.51
CA ILE A 14 28.91 1.59 36.24
C ILE A 14 27.86 0.76 35.47
N LEU A 15 27.11 -0.09 36.18
CA LEU A 15 26.01 -0.84 35.56
C LEU A 15 24.86 0.07 35.02
N ALA A 16 24.52 1.12 35.77
CA ALA A 16 23.52 2.09 35.34
C ALA A 16 23.98 2.91 34.12
N ILE A 17 25.23 3.35 34.09
CA ILE A 17 25.81 4.06 32.95
C ILE A 17 25.91 3.12 31.75
N GLY A 18 26.35 1.87 31.95
CA GLY A 18 26.39 0.86 30.88
C GLY A 18 25.01 0.58 30.27
N ALA A 19 23.97 0.48 31.08
CA ALA A 19 22.60 0.27 30.61
C ALA A 19 22.07 1.49 29.82
N ILE A 20 22.39 2.72 30.28
CA ILE A 20 22.02 3.96 29.57
C ILE A 20 22.75 4.07 28.24
N VAL A 21 24.04 3.75 28.19
CA VAL A 21 24.83 3.78 26.94
C VAL A 21 24.31 2.73 25.95
N ILE A 22 24.01 1.52 26.40
CA ILE A 22 23.43 0.49 25.55
C ILE A 22 22.06 0.95 25.00
N ALA A 23 21.23 1.57 25.83
CA ALA A 23 19.92 2.09 25.38
C ALA A 23 20.05 3.22 24.35
N LEU A 24 21.10 4.05 24.43
CA LEU A 24 21.36 5.12 23.46
C LEU A 24 21.90 4.61 22.10
N PHE A 25 22.48 3.41 22.07
CA PHE A 25 23.01 2.78 20.86
C PHE A 25 22.09 1.71 20.28
N LEU A 26 20.97 1.38 20.93
CA LEU A 26 19.96 0.54 20.30
C LEU A 26 19.32 1.35 19.18
N PRO A 27 19.35 0.87 17.92
CA PRO A 27 18.64 1.56 16.86
C PRO A 27 17.16 1.62 17.25
N SER A 28 16.63 2.81 17.48
CA SER A 28 15.21 2.98 17.70
C SER A 28 14.53 2.52 16.41
N LYS A 29 13.62 1.56 16.50
CA LYS A 29 12.76 1.21 15.36
C LYS A 29 12.06 2.50 14.93
N SER A 30 12.25 2.91 13.68
CA SER A 30 11.54 4.06 13.13
C SER A 30 10.06 3.93 13.42
N LYS A 31 9.42 5.03 13.82
CA LYS A 31 7.97 5.03 14.01
C LYS A 31 7.34 4.62 12.69
N LEU A 32 6.44 3.64 12.72
CA LEU A 32 5.65 3.28 11.55
C LEU A 32 4.83 4.52 11.17
N GLY A 33 5.15 5.11 10.03
CA GLY A 33 4.39 6.18 9.42
C GLY A 33 3.14 5.64 8.74
N ASN A 34 2.79 6.21 7.62
CA ASN A 34 1.68 5.72 6.80
C ASN A 34 2.16 4.53 5.94
N ILE A 35 2.28 3.34 6.57
CA ILE A 35 2.65 2.12 5.86
C ILE A 35 1.43 1.59 5.12
N ASP A 36 1.64 1.30 3.86
CA ASP A 36 0.68 0.68 2.96
C ASP A 36 1.39 -0.35 2.06
N PHE A 37 0.65 -1.07 1.23
CA PHE A 37 1.22 -1.94 0.22
C PHE A 37 0.48 -1.80 -1.11
N TYR A 38 1.20 -2.04 -2.19
CA TYR A 38 0.67 -2.08 -3.55
C TYR A 38 0.57 -3.52 -4.03
N VAL A 39 -0.33 -3.75 -4.95
CA VAL A 39 -0.52 -5.03 -5.64
C VAL A 39 -0.39 -4.77 -7.13
N PHE A 40 0.51 -5.49 -7.77
CA PHE A 40 0.76 -5.40 -9.20
C PHE A 40 0.39 -6.72 -9.86
N ASP A 41 -0.26 -6.65 -11.00
CA ASP A 41 -0.41 -7.76 -11.92
C ASP A 41 0.85 -7.86 -12.80
N THR A 42 1.12 -9.05 -13.33
CA THR A 42 2.30 -9.27 -14.17
C THR A 42 2.01 -9.09 -15.66
N ASN A 43 0.75 -9.00 -16.03
CA ASN A 43 0.29 -8.86 -17.42
C ASN A 43 -0.20 -7.45 -17.77
N ASP A 44 -0.17 -6.53 -16.79
CA ASP A 44 -0.45 -5.10 -16.93
C ASP A 44 -1.86 -4.82 -17.52
N ASN A 45 -2.82 -5.70 -17.20
CA ASN A 45 -4.21 -5.59 -17.69
C ASN A 45 -5.17 -5.01 -16.65
N TYR A 46 -4.65 -4.56 -15.50
CA TYR A 46 -5.39 -3.96 -14.38
C TYR A 46 -6.43 -4.89 -13.71
N HIS A 47 -6.36 -6.19 -13.99
CA HIS A 47 -7.22 -7.21 -13.39
C HIS A 47 -6.39 -8.29 -12.74
N TYR A 48 -6.79 -8.73 -11.59
CA TYR A 48 -6.18 -9.88 -10.93
C TYR A 48 -6.94 -11.14 -11.35
N GLU A 49 -6.28 -12.03 -12.06
CA GLU A 49 -6.89 -13.25 -12.58
C GLU A 49 -6.45 -14.51 -11.81
N VAL A 50 -7.27 -15.56 -11.88
CA VAL A 50 -6.86 -16.87 -11.35
C VAL A 50 -5.63 -17.39 -12.09
N ASN A 51 -4.69 -17.99 -11.35
CA ASN A 51 -3.42 -18.51 -11.84
C ASN A 51 -2.43 -17.44 -12.31
N GLU A 52 -2.77 -16.18 -12.22
CA GLU A 52 -1.84 -15.08 -12.43
C GLU A 52 -0.93 -14.90 -11.21
N GLN A 53 0.35 -14.55 -11.44
CA GLN A 53 1.29 -14.19 -10.39
C GLN A 53 1.14 -12.71 -10.07
N LEU A 54 0.67 -12.41 -8.87
CA LEU A 54 0.58 -11.05 -8.33
C LEU A 54 1.79 -10.72 -7.48
N GLU A 55 2.26 -9.48 -7.53
CA GLU A 55 3.35 -8.99 -6.70
C GLU A 55 2.82 -7.99 -5.67
N PHE A 56 3.11 -8.23 -4.40
CA PHE A 56 2.73 -7.38 -3.28
C PHE A 56 3.97 -6.69 -2.74
N MET A 57 3.97 -5.37 -2.69
CA MET A 57 5.12 -4.55 -2.32
C MET A 57 4.75 -3.52 -1.25
N VAL A 58 5.55 -3.43 -0.20
CA VAL A 58 5.38 -2.40 0.83
C VAL A 58 5.85 -1.05 0.30
N ASN A 59 5.07 0.01 0.53
CA ASN A 59 5.36 1.37 0.05
C ASN A 59 6.64 1.98 0.67
N ASP A 60 6.92 1.72 1.96
CA ASP A 60 8.10 2.24 2.67
C ASP A 60 8.98 1.09 3.17
N THR A 61 9.95 0.73 2.35
CA THR A 61 10.88 -0.36 2.65
C THR A 61 11.83 -0.04 3.80
N MET A 62 12.09 1.24 4.08
CA MET A 62 12.97 1.67 5.17
C MET A 62 12.25 1.59 6.51
N ALA A 63 10.98 1.97 6.57
CA ALA A 63 10.17 1.89 7.79
C ALA A 63 9.97 0.44 8.27
N VAL A 64 9.97 -0.54 7.36
CA VAL A 64 9.81 -1.96 7.70
C VAL A 64 11.11 -2.73 7.84
N LYS A 65 12.26 -2.08 7.67
CA LYS A 65 13.58 -2.72 7.77
C LYS A 65 13.81 -3.33 9.15
N GLY A 66 14.14 -4.62 9.18
CA GLY A 66 14.41 -5.35 10.44
C GLY A 66 13.17 -5.65 11.28
N ARG A 67 11.97 -5.47 10.73
CA ARG A 67 10.71 -5.82 11.39
C ARG A 67 10.23 -7.22 10.97
N ASN A 68 9.39 -7.81 11.81
CA ASN A 68 8.71 -9.04 11.47
C ASN A 68 7.48 -8.72 10.63
N LEU A 69 7.45 -9.24 9.40
CA LEU A 69 6.36 -9.06 8.43
C LEU A 69 5.64 -10.38 8.22
N VAL A 70 4.32 -10.34 8.31
CA VAL A 70 3.45 -11.50 8.07
C VAL A 70 2.33 -11.08 7.12
N TRP A 71 2.23 -11.76 6.00
CA TRP A 71 1.18 -11.60 5.01
C TRP A 71 0.14 -12.71 5.18
N GLN A 72 -1.11 -12.34 5.35
CA GLN A 72 -2.26 -13.24 5.32
C GLN A 72 -3.00 -12.98 4.01
N MET A 73 -3.13 -14.00 3.17
CA MET A 73 -3.62 -13.85 1.80
C MET A 73 -5.14 -13.90 1.67
N GLY A 74 -5.87 -14.03 2.78
CA GLY A 74 -7.34 -14.03 2.80
C GLY A 74 -8.00 -15.35 2.43
N ASN A 75 -7.22 -16.35 2.01
CA ASN A 75 -7.68 -17.72 1.71
C ASN A 75 -7.16 -18.77 2.70
N GLY A 76 -6.52 -18.32 3.79
CA GLY A 76 -5.89 -19.17 4.79
C GLY A 76 -4.38 -19.25 4.66
N ASP A 77 -3.79 -18.88 3.53
CA ASP A 77 -2.34 -18.90 3.35
C ASP A 77 -1.68 -17.74 4.10
N VAL A 78 -0.50 -18.05 4.69
CA VAL A 78 0.31 -17.10 5.47
C VAL A 78 1.76 -17.17 4.98
N LEU A 79 2.31 -16.00 4.65
CA LEU A 79 3.70 -15.83 4.23
C LEU A 79 4.41 -14.89 5.20
N SER A 80 5.67 -15.15 5.53
CA SER A 80 6.39 -14.33 6.52
C SER A 80 7.82 -14.00 6.09
N GLY A 81 8.38 -12.97 6.71
CA GLY A 81 9.79 -12.60 6.61
C GLY A 81 10.19 -11.77 5.39
N ARG A 82 9.29 -11.45 4.48
CA ARG A 82 9.59 -10.67 3.26
C ARG A 82 8.72 -9.43 3.16
N ARG A 83 9.31 -8.31 2.72
CA ARG A 83 8.61 -7.06 2.42
C ARG A 83 7.89 -7.11 1.07
N ASP A 84 8.47 -7.83 0.10
CA ASP A 84 7.92 -8.02 -1.24
C ASP A 84 7.66 -9.51 -1.44
N ILE A 85 6.46 -9.89 -1.83
CA ILE A 85 6.05 -11.26 -2.05
C ILE A 85 5.38 -11.41 -3.40
N LYS A 86 5.52 -12.62 -3.97
CA LYS A 86 4.76 -13.04 -5.15
C LYS A 86 3.79 -14.11 -4.73
N TYR A 87 2.54 -13.98 -5.18
CA TYR A 87 1.49 -14.90 -4.81
C TYR A 87 0.52 -15.13 -5.98
N THR A 88 -0.08 -16.32 -6.02
CA THR A 88 -1.01 -16.73 -7.08
C THR A 88 -2.27 -17.30 -6.47
N TYR A 89 -3.41 -16.70 -6.77
CA TYR A 89 -4.72 -17.25 -6.38
C TYR A 89 -5.19 -18.28 -7.38
N ARG A 90 -5.68 -19.40 -6.89
CA ARG A 90 -6.17 -20.51 -7.73
C ARG A 90 -7.68 -20.51 -7.94
N GLN A 91 -8.39 -19.67 -7.22
CA GLN A 91 -9.85 -19.57 -7.30
C GLN A 91 -10.25 -18.10 -7.40
N PRO A 92 -11.34 -17.78 -8.15
CA PRO A 92 -11.87 -16.44 -8.15
C PRO A 92 -12.52 -16.12 -6.80
N GLY A 93 -12.49 -14.85 -6.41
CA GLY A 93 -13.07 -14.43 -5.15
C GLY A 93 -12.64 -13.04 -4.70
N LYS A 94 -13.19 -12.59 -3.58
CA LYS A 94 -12.77 -11.37 -2.89
C LYS A 94 -11.96 -11.77 -1.65
N TYR A 95 -10.70 -11.38 -1.64
CA TYR A 95 -9.75 -11.74 -0.60
C TYR A 95 -9.37 -10.51 0.23
N LEU A 96 -9.41 -10.65 1.56
CA LEU A 96 -8.87 -9.63 2.45
C LEU A 96 -7.39 -9.95 2.71
N VAL A 97 -6.51 -9.22 2.04
CA VAL A 97 -5.08 -9.33 2.27
C VAL A 97 -4.68 -8.45 3.45
N THR A 98 -3.97 -9.04 4.41
CA THR A 98 -3.47 -8.35 5.59
C THR A 98 -1.96 -8.43 5.65
N LEU A 99 -1.30 -7.27 5.75
CA LEU A 99 0.10 -7.16 6.14
C LEU A 99 0.17 -6.82 7.62
N ALA A 100 0.63 -7.74 8.44
CA ALA A 100 0.92 -7.51 9.86
C ALA A 100 2.41 -7.23 10.06
N ILE A 101 2.73 -6.24 10.91
CA ILE A 101 4.08 -5.78 11.20
C ILE A 101 4.30 -5.85 12.72
N ASP A 102 5.30 -6.63 13.16
CA ASP A 102 5.66 -6.83 14.58
C ASP A 102 4.45 -7.25 15.46
N ASN A 103 3.39 -7.81 14.91
CA ASN A 103 2.13 -8.20 15.56
C ASN A 103 1.35 -7.05 16.24
N ASN A 104 1.70 -5.79 16.01
CA ASN A 104 1.06 -4.64 16.64
C ASN A 104 0.59 -3.55 15.65
N TYR A 105 0.85 -3.73 14.38
CA TYR A 105 0.37 -2.86 13.31
C TYR A 105 -0.08 -3.72 12.14
N SER A 106 -1.17 -3.35 11.48
CA SER A 106 -1.66 -4.07 10.30
C SER A 106 -2.29 -3.13 9.28
N VAL A 107 -2.11 -3.50 8.01
CA VAL A 107 -2.76 -2.87 6.86
C VAL A 107 -3.57 -3.92 6.13
N ASN A 108 -4.79 -3.57 5.73
CA ASN A 108 -5.71 -4.49 5.08
C ASN A 108 -6.18 -3.92 3.75
N LYS A 109 -6.18 -4.76 2.70
CA LYS A 109 -6.79 -4.43 1.41
C LYS A 109 -7.64 -5.57 0.89
N TYR A 110 -8.80 -5.23 0.34
CA TYR A 110 -9.57 -6.19 -0.45
C TYR A 110 -9.05 -6.22 -1.87
N ILE A 111 -8.79 -7.42 -2.37
CA ILE A 111 -8.53 -7.66 -3.79
C ILE A 111 -9.60 -8.57 -4.36
N LYS A 112 -9.98 -8.33 -5.61
CA LYS A 112 -10.92 -9.18 -6.34
C LYS A 112 -10.16 -9.93 -7.42
N VAL A 113 -10.15 -11.25 -7.31
CA VAL A 113 -9.58 -12.16 -8.32
C VAL A 113 -10.71 -12.70 -9.17
N ILE A 114 -10.60 -12.60 -10.47
CA ILE A 114 -11.62 -13.01 -11.43
C ILE A 114 -11.22 -14.27 -12.19
N SER A 115 -12.19 -14.99 -12.73
CA SER A 115 -11.94 -16.03 -13.73
C SER A 115 -11.79 -15.40 -15.12
N GLY A 116 -11.07 -16.05 -16.02
CA GLY A 116 -10.96 -15.57 -17.40
C GLY A 116 -12.29 -15.43 -18.15
N THR A 117 -13.36 -16.12 -17.68
CA THR A 117 -14.71 -15.99 -18.21
C THR A 117 -15.40 -14.69 -17.78
N ASP A 118 -15.00 -14.13 -16.65
CA ASP A 118 -15.58 -12.87 -16.14
C ASP A 118 -14.91 -11.64 -16.77
N ARG A 119 -13.78 -11.82 -17.44
CA ARG A 119 -12.98 -10.75 -18.06
C ARG A 119 -13.80 -9.94 -19.05
N ALA A 120 -14.47 -10.59 -20.00
CA ALA A 120 -15.23 -9.90 -21.04
C ALA A 120 -16.36 -8.99 -20.48
N ALA A 121 -16.94 -9.38 -19.34
CA ALA A 121 -17.97 -8.57 -18.67
C ALA A 121 -17.37 -7.37 -17.93
N ILE A 122 -16.12 -7.49 -17.43
CA ILE A 122 -15.45 -6.43 -16.68
C ILE A 122 -14.79 -5.44 -17.64
N ASP A 123 -14.22 -5.91 -18.74
CA ASP A 123 -13.62 -5.06 -19.77
C ASP A 123 -14.67 -4.17 -20.48
N SER A 124 -15.96 -4.51 -20.38
CA SER A 124 -17.05 -3.67 -20.88
C SER A 124 -17.43 -2.51 -19.96
N VAL A 125 -16.93 -2.47 -18.72
CA VAL A 125 -17.19 -1.39 -17.77
C VAL A 125 -16.12 -0.31 -17.90
N PRO A 126 -16.48 0.94 -18.22
CA PRO A 126 -15.52 2.02 -18.31
C PRO A 126 -14.84 2.26 -16.95
N ARG A 127 -13.55 2.59 -17.00
CA ARG A 127 -12.77 2.94 -15.84
C ARG A 127 -12.22 4.34 -16.00
N ILE A 128 -12.20 5.08 -14.92
CA ILE A 128 -11.60 6.41 -14.86
C ILE A 128 -10.38 6.33 -13.95
N TYR A 129 -9.27 6.85 -14.43
CA TYR A 129 -8.02 7.02 -13.73
C TYR A 129 -7.77 8.51 -13.55
N GLY A 130 -7.26 8.89 -12.40
CA GLY A 130 -6.96 10.28 -12.08
C GLY A 130 -6.78 10.45 -10.59
N THR A 131 -6.38 11.63 -10.17
CA THR A 131 -6.33 11.99 -8.77
C THR A 131 -7.73 12.32 -8.25
N SER A 132 -8.05 11.91 -7.03
CA SER A 132 -9.29 12.29 -6.34
C SER A 132 -9.17 13.58 -5.56
N GLU A 133 -7.97 14.16 -5.45
CA GLU A 133 -7.65 15.37 -4.73
C GLU A 133 -6.67 16.21 -5.53
N GLY A 134 -6.82 17.54 -5.51
CA GLY A 134 -5.94 18.48 -6.16
C GLY A 134 -6.11 19.88 -5.58
N TYR A 135 -5.25 20.81 -5.97
CA TYR A 135 -5.34 22.21 -5.55
C TYR A 135 -6.03 23.05 -6.63
N GLN A 136 -6.70 24.10 -6.22
CA GLN A 136 -7.25 25.09 -7.14
C GLN A 136 -6.17 25.62 -8.09
N GLY A 137 -6.45 25.60 -9.39
CA GLY A 137 -5.51 26.04 -10.42
C GLY A 137 -4.43 25.00 -10.79
N GLU A 138 -4.47 23.79 -10.19
CA GLU A 138 -3.58 22.71 -10.56
C GLU A 138 -4.09 21.96 -11.80
N GLU A 139 -3.18 21.62 -12.71
CA GLU A 139 -3.48 20.75 -13.85
C GLU A 139 -3.57 19.29 -13.40
N LEU A 140 -4.76 18.73 -13.48
CA LEU A 140 -5.03 17.33 -13.15
C LEU A 140 -5.22 16.51 -14.42
N VAL A 141 -4.61 15.34 -14.48
CA VAL A 141 -4.70 14.43 -15.61
C VAL A 141 -5.70 13.33 -15.30
N PHE A 142 -6.67 13.15 -16.20
CA PHE A 142 -7.65 12.07 -16.14
C PHE A 142 -7.55 11.24 -17.40
N ALA A 143 -7.69 9.91 -17.25
CA ALA A 143 -7.74 8.98 -18.36
C ALA A 143 -8.91 8.02 -18.16
N ALA A 144 -9.48 7.55 -19.25
CA ALA A 144 -10.55 6.56 -19.23
C ALA A 144 -10.19 5.36 -20.09
N GLU A 145 -10.61 4.18 -19.67
CA GLU A 145 -10.47 2.94 -20.39
C GLU A 145 -11.80 2.20 -20.45
N GLY A 146 -12.06 1.52 -21.57
CA GLY A 146 -13.20 0.64 -21.75
C GLY A 146 -13.11 -0.11 -23.07
N TYR A 147 -13.37 -1.39 -23.03
CA TYR A 147 -13.34 -2.23 -24.23
C TYR A 147 -14.50 -1.90 -25.18
N GLY A 148 -14.16 -1.68 -26.46
CA GLY A 148 -15.16 -1.38 -27.50
C GLY A 148 -15.78 0.00 -27.39
N MET A 149 -15.13 0.94 -26.70
CA MET A 149 -15.57 2.32 -26.59
C MET A 149 -14.72 3.19 -27.54
N ASP A 150 -15.40 3.88 -28.47
CA ASP A 150 -14.75 4.72 -29.47
C ASP A 150 -14.91 6.23 -29.16
N THR A 151 -15.71 6.56 -28.15
CA THR A 151 -16.03 7.95 -27.80
C THR A 151 -16.06 8.13 -26.29
N TRP A 152 -15.44 9.19 -25.82
CA TRP A 152 -15.38 9.58 -24.43
C TRP A 152 -15.96 10.97 -24.27
N LEU A 153 -16.69 11.18 -23.17
CA LEU A 153 -17.31 12.45 -22.83
C LEU A 153 -16.97 12.73 -21.36
N TRP A 154 -16.37 13.87 -21.10
CA TRP A 154 -16.00 14.28 -19.74
C TRP A 154 -16.84 15.48 -19.32
N GLU A 155 -17.35 15.38 -18.10
CA GLU A 155 -18.09 16.45 -17.44
C GLU A 155 -17.51 16.59 -16.03
N PHE A 156 -16.83 17.69 -15.76
CA PHE A 156 -16.16 17.96 -14.50
C PHE A 156 -17.03 18.73 -13.48
N GLY A 157 -18.28 19.01 -13.85
CA GLY A 157 -19.31 19.50 -12.92
C GLY A 157 -19.37 21.02 -12.75
N GLU A 158 -18.42 21.78 -13.29
CA GLU A 158 -18.41 23.25 -13.16
C GLU A 158 -19.33 23.95 -14.17
N SER A 159 -19.43 23.40 -15.37
CA SER A 159 -20.18 24.04 -16.48
C SER A 159 -21.58 23.45 -16.70
N GLY A 160 -21.82 22.21 -16.26
CA GLY A 160 -23.01 21.43 -16.59
C GLY A 160 -23.08 21.04 -18.08
N THR A 161 -21.96 21.11 -18.79
CA THR A 161 -21.78 20.73 -20.19
C THR A 161 -20.58 19.82 -20.34
N VAL A 162 -20.45 19.18 -21.52
CA VAL A 162 -19.28 18.35 -21.82
C VAL A 162 -18.05 19.22 -21.97
N ASP A 163 -17.03 18.95 -21.17
CA ASP A 163 -15.79 19.73 -21.12
C ASP A 163 -14.71 19.19 -22.05
N ALA A 164 -14.70 17.88 -22.31
CA ALA A 164 -13.73 17.23 -23.20
C ALA A 164 -14.24 15.91 -23.82
N TYR A 165 -13.56 15.45 -24.88
CA TYR A 165 -13.95 14.26 -25.67
C TYR A 165 -12.85 13.23 -25.86
N ASP A 166 -11.62 13.49 -25.40
CA ASP A 166 -10.47 12.60 -25.57
C ASP A 166 -10.43 11.51 -24.50
N GLN A 167 -9.76 10.39 -24.80
CA GLN A 167 -9.56 9.31 -23.85
C GLN A 167 -8.74 9.74 -22.63
N GLN A 168 -7.81 10.67 -22.83
CA GLN A 168 -7.04 11.30 -21.76
C GLN A 168 -7.21 12.80 -21.85
N VAL A 169 -7.48 13.44 -20.71
CA VAL A 169 -7.74 14.87 -20.62
C VAL A 169 -6.95 15.49 -19.47
N VAL A 170 -6.61 16.75 -19.64
CA VAL A 170 -6.07 17.62 -18.58
C VAL A 170 -7.15 18.61 -18.20
N TYR A 171 -7.45 18.72 -16.93
CA TYR A 171 -8.45 19.65 -16.43
C TYR A 171 -7.95 20.42 -15.22
N THR A 172 -8.36 21.67 -15.11
CA THR A 172 -8.00 22.57 -14.01
C THR A 172 -9.28 23.07 -13.34
N TYR A 173 -9.45 22.81 -12.05
CA TYR A 173 -10.57 23.35 -11.28
C TYR A 173 -10.25 24.79 -10.85
N GLU A 174 -11.09 25.73 -11.27
CA GLU A 174 -10.95 27.15 -10.93
C GLU A 174 -11.51 27.48 -9.54
N THR A 175 -12.39 26.64 -9.02
CA THR A 175 -13.02 26.82 -7.71
C THR A 175 -12.83 25.59 -6.83
N PRO A 176 -12.61 25.76 -5.50
CA PRO A 176 -12.61 24.63 -4.57
C PRO A 176 -14.00 24.00 -4.48
N GLY A 177 -14.07 22.66 -4.53
CA GLY A 177 -15.30 21.88 -4.38
C GLY A 177 -15.48 21.29 -2.99
#